data_e4c31569938584aa288ee09c7154fcad
#
_entry.id   e4c31569938584aa288ee09c7154fcad
#
_cell.length_a   1.000
_cell.length_b   1.000
_cell.length_c   1.000
_cell.angle_alpha   90.00
_cell.angle_beta   90.00
_cell.angle_gamma   90.00
#
_symmetry.space_group_name_H-M   'P 1'
#
loop_
_entity.id
_entity.type
_entity.pdbx_description
1 polymer ?
#
loop_
_entity_poly.entity_id
_entity_poly.type
_entity_poly.pdbx_seq_one_letter_code
_entity_poly.pdbx_strand_id
1 'polypeptide(L)'
;MRHRRRGRAGEQAAGAASARRLLPGDGVSRPDRIPLRPRSIAALFFLAALAALIAPAARAQTVTVTTDATGVNPVNLGLQDCIDNRSIVFKWNLNVTPTASDTVRIFITKDTASCSATSEPTTAPSPPLIQPTTVQQSDQAPATAKQLLLDLPNGCANTEHKATSPFTVFFCVRRTTPPSVLGGGGLSTGTLQVNFALVPPNAPSPPVATPGDSHLRMDWTSNDSGDQTYDVYVVPTLTPVDPARRARSKIAGTNTDVTNDSAGNALVNDRDYDLFVRSTDAFGNNSALSSPASHGRPIQIDDFYTHYRSSGGSAHGGGGCSTGGGAGLLAAAVLVAALFRRRRGGAIAASLIALAPAAAPAADWTGLDRAPRRWLVAFKLDRYDPQIDTEKGLNGAQPYHDIFHGRAPPRYQLEVDYQALHPFGAVLFGLTAGFWQNHGKGLLPSTGAPSNDNATINIVPVGFVAGYRLDWFADRYRWLPIVPYAQVGLTAALWASFNGAGNVTNAPSGGRGSGWSYGYTTALGVAIDLGAIDLGLAREAYVDTGIQRTSIFAEYGWTRLNDFGKAGTLILSDRAWRFGVSVEF
;
A
#
# COMPACT_ATOMS: atom_id res chain seq x y z
N MET A 1 33.80 -44.53 10.10
CA MET A 1 33.67 -45.04 8.72
C MET A 1 33.25 -43.85 7.88
N ARG A 2 34.18 -43.17 7.17
CA ARG A 2 34.63 -43.37 5.78
C ARG A 2 33.39 -43.47 4.84
N HIS A 3 33.14 -42.64 3.84
CA HIS A 3 33.90 -42.01 2.75
C HIS A 3 32.97 -40.97 2.07
N ARG A 4 33.44 -39.77 1.69
CA ARG A 4 33.99 -39.35 0.35
C ARG A 4 33.02 -39.59 -0.81
N ARG A 5 32.73 -38.69 -1.72
CA ARG A 5 33.46 -37.73 -2.58
C ARG A 5 32.40 -37.09 -3.54
N ARG A 6 32.51 -35.78 -3.84
CA ARG A 6 33.03 -35.18 -5.08
C ARG A 6 32.21 -35.29 -6.35
N GLY A 7 32.02 -34.14 -6.97
CA GLY A 7 31.91 -33.87 -8.41
C GLY A 7 31.12 -32.59 -8.62
N ARG A 8 31.70 -31.44 -8.88
CA ARG A 8 32.38 -30.87 -10.08
C ARG A 8 31.51 -31.02 -11.33
N ALA A 9 31.18 -29.98 -11.95
CA ALA A 9 31.75 -29.09 -12.96
C ALA A 9 30.56 -28.46 -13.69
N GLY A 10 30.53 -27.27 -14.04
CA GLY A 10 31.29 -26.49 -15.04
C GLY A 10 30.24 -26.06 -16.06
N GLU A 11 30.27 -24.98 -16.54
CA GLU A 11 30.92 -24.21 -17.61
C GLU A 11 29.97 -23.06 -17.97
N GLN A 12 30.37 -21.83 -17.88
CA GLN A 12 30.97 -21.01 -18.95
C GLN A 12 30.05 -20.70 -20.13
N ALA A 13 29.81 -19.44 -20.34
CA ALA A 13 30.31 -18.64 -21.43
C ALA A 13 29.75 -17.22 -21.33
N ALA A 14 30.56 -16.21 -21.19
CA ALA A 14 31.09 -15.33 -22.21
C ALA A 14 30.00 -14.44 -22.83
N GLY A 15 29.94 -13.13 -22.67
CA GLY A 15 31.03 -12.17 -22.83
C GLY A 15 30.92 -11.52 -24.19
N ALA A 16 30.45 -10.27 -24.27
CA ALA A 16 30.85 -9.38 -25.37
C ALA A 16 30.64 -7.91 -24.94
N ALA A 17 31.75 -7.33 -24.54
CA ALA A 17 31.92 -5.88 -24.53
C ALA A 17 32.16 -5.41 -25.96
N SER A 18 31.52 -4.33 -26.39
CA SER A 18 31.91 -3.60 -27.58
C SER A 18 32.35 -2.20 -27.22
N ALA A 19 33.59 -1.97 -27.48
CA ALA A 19 34.35 -0.76 -27.23
C ALA A 19 33.99 0.35 -28.21
N ARG A 20 33.91 1.55 -27.69
CA ARG A 20 34.01 2.81 -28.43
C ARG A 20 35.40 2.98 -28.99
N ARG A 21 35.52 3.31 -30.28
CA ARG A 21 36.67 3.95 -30.87
C ARG A 21 36.32 5.36 -31.31
N LEU A 22 36.99 6.28 -30.70
CA LEU A 22 37.25 7.64 -31.18
C LEU A 22 38.35 7.57 -32.24
N LEU A 23 38.23 8.31 -33.33
CA LEU A 23 39.33 8.83 -34.10
C LEU A 23 38.98 10.19 -34.71
N PRO A 24 40.00 11.03 -34.89
CA PRO A 24 39.85 12.44 -35.17
C PRO A 24 40.12 12.85 -36.61
N GLY A 25 39.62 14.03 -36.98
CA GLY A 25 40.29 15.07 -37.67
C GLY A 25 40.48 15.02 -39.21
N ASP A 26 40.44 16.20 -39.70
CA ASP A 26 40.91 16.76 -41.00
C ASP A 26 39.87 16.78 -42.11
N GLY A 27 39.39 17.93 -42.52
CA GLY A 27 40.14 19.02 -43.07
C GLY A 27 39.73 19.24 -44.53
N VAL A 28 39.16 20.41 -44.80
CA VAL A 28 39.32 21.17 -46.07
C VAL A 28 38.60 20.65 -47.36
N SER A 29 37.62 21.35 -47.82
CA SER A 29 37.65 22.27 -48.95
C SER A 29 36.24 22.56 -49.49
N ARG A 30 35.95 23.80 -49.66
CA ARG A 30 34.82 24.33 -50.44
C ARG A 30 35.13 24.12 -51.92
N PRO A 31 34.13 23.90 -52.77
CA PRO A 31 34.03 24.60 -54.01
C PRO A 31 32.69 25.32 -54.22
N ASP A 32 32.83 26.46 -54.70
CA ASP A 32 32.10 27.35 -55.61
C ASP A 32 30.59 27.23 -55.78
N ARG A 33 30.00 28.38 -55.51
CA ARG A 33 28.61 28.74 -55.78
C ARG A 33 28.37 28.90 -57.28
N ILE A 34 27.38 28.17 -57.78
CA ILE A 34 26.68 28.47 -59.05
C ILE A 34 25.34 29.14 -58.70
N PRO A 35 25.01 30.33 -59.15
CA PRO A 35 23.74 31.00 -58.86
C PRO A 35 22.64 30.44 -59.74
N LEU A 36 21.75 29.61 -59.23
CA LEU A 36 20.50 29.26 -59.87
C LEU A 36 19.45 30.34 -59.57
N ARG A 37 18.95 30.95 -60.65
CA ARG A 37 17.93 32.01 -60.62
C ARG A 37 16.62 31.51 -59.99
N PRO A 38 15.99 32.27 -59.09
CA PRO A 38 14.80 31.82 -58.34
C PRO A 38 13.52 32.25 -59.08
N ARG A 39 13.15 31.58 -60.13
CA ARG A 39 11.84 31.87 -60.80
C ARG A 39 11.02 30.64 -61.20
N SER A 40 11.52 29.43 -61.04
CA SER A 40 10.80 28.20 -61.45
C SER A 40 10.37 27.31 -60.29
N ILE A 41 10.80 27.56 -59.07
CA ILE A 41 10.48 26.68 -57.91
C ILE A 41 9.19 27.13 -57.22
N ALA A 42 8.83 28.41 -57.29
CA ALA A 42 7.62 28.93 -56.66
C ALA A 42 6.31 28.41 -57.31
N ALA A 43 6.35 28.15 -58.62
CA ALA A 43 5.15 27.64 -59.35
C ALA A 43 4.84 26.17 -59.05
N LEU A 44 5.87 25.34 -58.78
CA LEU A 44 5.66 23.92 -58.42
C LEU A 44 5.16 23.74 -56.97
N PHE A 45 5.58 24.59 -56.06
CA PHE A 45 5.08 24.55 -54.69
C PHE A 45 3.64 25.06 -54.58
N PHE A 46 3.23 26.01 -55.42
CA PHE A 46 1.84 26.49 -55.43
C PHE A 46 0.86 25.47 -55.99
N LEU A 47 1.24 24.69 -57.04
CA LEU A 47 0.39 23.62 -57.58
C LEU A 47 0.31 22.41 -56.60
N ALA A 48 1.38 22.05 -55.92
CA ALA A 48 1.39 21.00 -54.93
C ALA A 48 0.58 21.39 -53.65
N ALA A 49 0.65 22.64 -53.24
CA ALA A 49 -0.15 23.14 -52.13
C ALA A 49 -1.65 23.25 -52.47
N LEU A 50 -2.00 23.57 -53.72
CA LEU A 50 -3.39 23.64 -54.16
C LEU A 50 -4.00 22.23 -54.34
N ALA A 51 -3.21 21.22 -54.75
CA ALA A 51 -3.64 19.83 -54.81
C ALA A 51 -3.81 19.19 -53.43
N ALA A 52 -3.03 19.62 -52.41
CA ALA A 52 -3.20 19.18 -51.04
C ALA A 52 -4.42 19.82 -50.35
N LEU A 53 -4.93 20.95 -50.85
CA LEU A 53 -6.11 21.62 -50.32
C LEU A 53 -7.44 21.08 -50.91
N ILE A 54 -7.38 20.24 -51.94
CA ILE A 54 -8.57 19.68 -52.64
C ILE A 54 -8.73 18.17 -52.38
N ALA A 55 -7.76 17.53 -51.74
CA ALA A 55 -7.99 16.18 -51.22
C ALA A 55 -8.97 16.28 -50.05
N PRO A 56 -10.24 15.86 -50.19
CA PRO A 56 -11.05 15.68 -48.98
C PRO A 56 -10.29 14.67 -48.13
N ALA A 57 -9.86 15.10 -46.97
CA ALA A 57 -9.39 14.17 -45.95
C ALA A 57 -10.54 13.16 -45.79
N ALA A 58 -10.39 11.98 -46.36
CA ALA A 58 -11.26 10.85 -46.07
C ALA A 58 -11.09 10.56 -44.57
N ARG A 59 -11.84 11.27 -43.75
CA ARG A 59 -11.96 10.95 -42.35
C ARG A 59 -12.49 9.53 -42.32
N ALA A 60 -11.69 8.62 -41.82
CA ALA A 60 -12.15 7.28 -41.54
C ALA A 60 -13.42 7.42 -40.70
N GLN A 61 -14.57 7.12 -41.29
CA GLN A 61 -15.85 7.19 -40.63
C GLN A 61 -15.94 5.97 -39.72
N THR A 62 -15.55 6.13 -38.47
CA THR A 62 -15.57 5.05 -37.48
C THR A 62 -16.90 5.08 -36.76
N VAL A 63 -17.56 3.94 -36.67
CA VAL A 63 -18.71 3.74 -35.75
C VAL A 63 -18.16 3.39 -34.39
N THR A 64 -18.59 4.13 -33.36
CA THR A 64 -18.26 3.77 -31.96
C THR A 64 -19.39 2.93 -31.36
N VAL A 65 -19.02 1.82 -30.69
CA VAL A 65 -19.98 0.95 -29.98
C VAL A 65 -19.58 0.88 -28.53
N THR A 66 -20.54 1.08 -27.65
CA THR A 66 -20.40 1.02 -26.19
C THR A 66 -21.54 0.23 -25.56
N THR A 67 -21.48 -0.04 -24.27
CA THR A 67 -22.59 -0.66 -23.52
C THR A 67 -23.02 0.19 -22.36
N ASP A 68 -24.21 -0.07 -21.82
CA ASP A 68 -24.70 0.47 -20.56
C ASP A 68 -23.99 -0.12 -19.34
N ALA A 69 -23.40 -1.31 -19.48
CA ALA A 69 -22.60 -1.94 -18.44
C ALA A 69 -21.25 -1.23 -18.32
N THR A 70 -21.19 -0.13 -17.59
CA THR A 70 -19.97 0.57 -17.11
C THR A 70 -18.88 0.88 -18.13
N GLY A 71 -19.21 0.93 -19.44
CA GLY A 71 -18.21 1.25 -20.48
C GLY A 71 -17.11 0.22 -20.65
N VAL A 72 -17.25 -0.99 -20.12
CA VAL A 72 -16.24 -2.04 -20.16
C VAL A 72 -16.25 -2.72 -21.54
N ASN A 73 -15.13 -2.66 -22.24
CA ASN A 73 -14.84 -3.43 -23.44
C ASN A 73 -13.57 -4.26 -23.16
N PRO A 74 -13.62 -5.58 -23.22
CA PRO A 74 -14.74 -6.45 -23.61
C PRO A 74 -15.81 -6.66 -22.53
N VAL A 75 -17.02 -7.00 -22.94
CA VAL A 75 -18.08 -7.47 -22.03
C VAL A 75 -17.85 -8.95 -21.73
N ASN A 76 -17.77 -9.30 -20.46
CA ASN A 76 -17.60 -10.68 -20.02
C ASN A 76 -18.93 -11.24 -19.51
N LEU A 77 -19.32 -12.41 -19.99
CA LEU A 77 -20.55 -13.11 -19.64
C LEU A 77 -20.24 -14.52 -19.15
N GLY A 78 -20.69 -14.82 -17.95
CA GLY A 78 -20.55 -16.14 -17.35
C GLY A 78 -21.73 -17.08 -17.65
N LEU A 79 -21.63 -18.30 -17.12
CA LEU A 79 -22.69 -19.30 -17.24
C LEU A 79 -24.01 -18.81 -16.64
N GLN A 80 -23.97 -18.13 -15.50
CA GLN A 80 -25.19 -17.62 -14.85
C GLN A 80 -25.84 -16.52 -15.67
N ASP A 81 -25.06 -15.59 -16.24
CA ASP A 81 -25.59 -14.55 -17.14
C ASP A 81 -26.31 -15.16 -18.34
N CYS A 82 -25.77 -16.28 -18.83
CA CYS A 82 -26.39 -17.03 -19.92
C CYS A 82 -27.69 -17.71 -19.50
N ILE A 83 -27.70 -18.40 -18.36
CA ILE A 83 -28.88 -19.08 -17.79
C ILE A 83 -30.02 -18.07 -17.56
N ASP A 84 -29.69 -16.96 -16.91
CA ASP A 84 -30.65 -15.88 -16.60
C ASP A 84 -31.03 -15.05 -17.84
N ASN A 85 -30.39 -15.35 -18.97
CA ASN A 85 -30.58 -14.64 -20.23
C ASN A 85 -30.43 -13.11 -20.08
N ARG A 86 -29.34 -12.72 -19.41
CA ARG A 86 -29.03 -11.33 -19.12
C ARG A 86 -29.12 -10.46 -20.38
N SER A 87 -29.83 -9.35 -20.29
CA SER A 87 -29.93 -8.34 -21.36
C SER A 87 -28.85 -7.28 -21.18
N ILE A 88 -28.20 -6.91 -22.27
CA ILE A 88 -27.20 -5.85 -22.34
C ILE A 88 -27.66 -4.85 -23.39
N VAL A 89 -27.66 -3.57 -23.06
CA VAL A 89 -27.97 -2.50 -23.99
C VAL A 89 -26.69 -2.05 -24.68
N PHE A 90 -26.62 -2.27 -25.99
CA PHE A 90 -25.54 -1.78 -26.83
C PHE A 90 -25.92 -0.43 -27.41
N LYS A 91 -25.04 0.54 -27.31
CA LYS A 91 -25.20 1.90 -27.82
C LYS A 91 -24.18 2.13 -28.91
N TRP A 92 -24.58 2.80 -29.98
CA TRP A 92 -23.65 3.17 -31.02
C TRP A 92 -23.80 4.61 -31.46
N ASN A 93 -22.73 5.15 -32.04
CA ASN A 93 -22.71 6.45 -32.66
C ASN A 93 -22.00 6.31 -34.05
N LEU A 94 -22.67 6.72 -35.09
CA LEU A 94 -22.14 6.67 -36.43
C LEU A 94 -21.06 7.72 -36.70
N ASN A 95 -20.87 8.66 -35.78
CA ASN A 95 -19.93 9.79 -35.88
C ASN A 95 -20.11 10.70 -37.09
N VAL A 96 -21.23 10.52 -37.82
CA VAL A 96 -21.65 11.33 -38.96
C VAL A 96 -23.17 11.44 -38.98
N THR A 97 -23.70 12.52 -39.54
CA THR A 97 -25.14 12.65 -39.78
C THR A 97 -25.54 11.68 -40.91
N PRO A 98 -26.45 10.73 -40.66
CA PRO A 98 -26.87 9.78 -41.66
C PRO A 98 -27.72 10.48 -42.75
N THR A 99 -27.64 9.95 -43.98
CA THR A 99 -28.51 10.36 -45.08
C THR A 99 -29.69 9.39 -45.22
N ALA A 100 -30.75 9.78 -45.94
CA ALA A 100 -31.91 8.93 -46.12
C ALA A 100 -31.62 7.63 -46.89
N SER A 101 -30.50 7.56 -47.60
CA SER A 101 -30.04 6.38 -48.32
C SER A 101 -29.14 5.45 -47.52
N ASP A 102 -28.69 5.86 -46.34
CA ASP A 102 -27.86 5.02 -45.50
C ASP A 102 -28.65 3.85 -44.93
N THR A 103 -27.99 2.72 -44.81
CA THR A 103 -28.51 1.55 -44.11
C THR A 103 -27.62 1.20 -42.92
N VAL A 104 -28.23 0.87 -41.78
CA VAL A 104 -27.50 0.35 -40.60
C VAL A 104 -27.98 -1.05 -40.35
N ARG A 105 -27.05 -1.96 -40.20
CA ARG A 105 -27.31 -3.36 -39.80
C ARG A 105 -26.53 -3.72 -38.57
N ILE A 106 -27.18 -4.45 -37.69
CA ILE A 106 -26.64 -4.90 -36.42
C ILE A 106 -26.72 -6.42 -36.40
N PHE A 107 -25.59 -7.07 -36.21
CA PHE A 107 -25.49 -8.53 -36.22
C PHE A 107 -24.36 -8.99 -35.28
N ILE A 108 -24.33 -10.28 -35.00
CA ILE A 108 -23.30 -10.93 -34.21
C ILE A 108 -22.40 -11.74 -35.12
N THR A 109 -21.09 -11.74 -34.88
CA THR A 109 -20.12 -12.54 -35.65
C THR A 109 -19.06 -13.14 -34.73
N LYS A 110 -18.42 -14.21 -35.18
CA LYS A 110 -17.30 -14.87 -34.49
C LYS A 110 -15.96 -14.18 -34.75
N ASP A 111 -15.86 -13.33 -35.77
CA ASP A 111 -14.64 -12.63 -36.11
C ASP A 111 -14.91 -11.18 -36.57
N THR A 112 -13.90 -10.32 -36.41
CA THR A 112 -14.00 -8.92 -36.79
C THR A 112 -13.98 -8.69 -38.30
N ALA A 113 -13.40 -9.63 -39.10
CA ALA A 113 -13.32 -9.52 -40.55
C ALA A 113 -14.72 -9.62 -41.16
N SER A 114 -15.59 -10.48 -40.64
CA SER A 114 -16.98 -10.59 -41.07
C SER A 114 -17.78 -9.31 -40.80
N CYS A 115 -17.41 -8.51 -39.82
CA CYS A 115 -18.04 -7.22 -39.57
C CYS A 115 -17.72 -6.19 -40.66
N SER A 116 -16.50 -6.23 -41.22
CA SER A 116 -16.02 -5.33 -42.26
C SER A 116 -16.17 -5.87 -43.67
N ALA A 117 -16.63 -7.11 -43.87
CA ALA A 117 -16.83 -7.69 -45.19
C ALA A 117 -17.91 -6.93 -45.98
N THR A 118 -17.70 -6.76 -47.28
CA THR A 118 -18.65 -6.09 -48.18
C THR A 118 -19.89 -6.93 -48.45
N SER A 119 -19.78 -8.24 -48.36
CA SER A 119 -20.90 -9.20 -48.42
C SER A 119 -21.37 -9.55 -47.03
N GLU A 120 -22.69 -9.63 -46.84
CA GLU A 120 -23.24 -10.17 -45.59
C GLU A 120 -22.90 -11.66 -45.44
N PRO A 121 -22.62 -12.13 -44.25
CA PRO A 121 -22.57 -13.56 -43.99
C PRO A 121 -23.96 -14.14 -44.34
N THR A 122 -24.05 -14.86 -45.45
CA THR A 122 -25.31 -15.46 -45.93
C THR A 122 -25.60 -16.80 -45.28
N THR A 123 -24.63 -17.35 -44.58
CA THR A 123 -24.74 -18.63 -43.90
C THR A 123 -24.79 -18.39 -42.37
N ALA A 124 -25.79 -19.01 -41.76
CA ALA A 124 -25.93 -18.95 -40.31
C ALA A 124 -24.59 -18.82 -39.58
N PRO A 125 -24.46 -17.97 -38.62
CA PRO A 125 -25.48 -17.78 -37.60
C PRO A 125 -26.03 -16.36 -37.45
N SER A 126 -26.41 -15.67 -38.50
CA SER A 126 -26.84 -14.30 -38.26
C SER A 126 -28.02 -13.85 -39.13
N PRO A 127 -29.23 -14.09 -38.65
CA PRO A 127 -30.25 -13.10 -38.95
C PRO A 127 -29.81 -11.79 -38.28
N PRO A 128 -29.94 -10.63 -38.93
CA PRO A 128 -29.64 -9.36 -38.25
C PRO A 128 -30.43 -9.28 -36.96
N LEU A 129 -29.74 -8.99 -35.85
CA LEU A 129 -30.38 -8.85 -34.54
C LEU A 129 -31.47 -7.78 -34.56
N ILE A 130 -31.17 -6.67 -35.26
CA ILE A 130 -32.06 -5.53 -35.42
C ILE A 130 -31.72 -4.82 -36.72
N GLN A 131 -32.77 -4.46 -37.47
CA GLN A 131 -32.66 -3.49 -38.59
C GLN A 131 -33.43 -2.25 -38.17
N PRO A 132 -32.77 -1.14 -37.84
CA PRO A 132 -33.45 0.11 -37.59
C PRO A 132 -34.28 0.54 -38.79
N THR A 133 -35.56 0.84 -38.61
CA THR A 133 -36.44 1.34 -39.65
C THR A 133 -36.08 2.76 -40.05
N THR A 134 -35.48 3.50 -39.14
CA THR A 134 -34.94 4.86 -39.36
C THR A 134 -33.51 4.89 -38.87
N VAL A 135 -32.59 5.35 -39.72
CA VAL A 135 -31.18 5.46 -39.39
C VAL A 135 -30.96 6.76 -38.62
N GLN A 136 -30.57 6.65 -37.34
CA GLN A 136 -30.19 7.77 -36.51
C GLN A 136 -28.68 7.82 -36.31
N GLN A 137 -28.13 9.01 -36.05
CA GLN A 137 -26.72 9.19 -35.75
C GLN A 137 -26.28 8.42 -34.52
N SER A 138 -27.12 8.41 -33.47
CA SER A 138 -26.93 7.65 -32.25
C SER A 138 -28.18 6.86 -31.93
N ASP A 139 -28.03 5.59 -31.60
CA ASP A 139 -29.14 4.72 -31.22
C ASP A 139 -28.66 3.61 -30.28
N GLN A 140 -29.57 2.80 -29.80
CA GLN A 140 -29.27 1.69 -28.88
C GLN A 140 -30.20 0.51 -29.13
N ALA A 141 -29.71 -0.67 -28.78
CA ALA A 141 -30.51 -1.89 -28.84
C ALA A 141 -30.13 -2.85 -27.73
N PRO A 142 -31.10 -3.51 -27.09
CA PRO A 142 -30.82 -4.59 -26.18
C PRO A 142 -30.49 -5.87 -26.96
N ALA A 143 -29.54 -6.64 -26.45
CA ALA A 143 -29.32 -8.01 -26.86
C ALA A 143 -29.17 -8.91 -25.63
N THR A 144 -29.82 -10.03 -25.63
CA THR A 144 -29.72 -10.98 -24.51
C THR A 144 -28.53 -11.91 -24.69
N ALA A 145 -28.00 -12.46 -23.59
CA ALA A 145 -26.89 -13.40 -23.60
C ALA A 145 -27.13 -14.57 -24.58
N LYS A 146 -28.35 -15.11 -24.64
CA LYS A 146 -28.69 -16.20 -25.59
C LYS A 146 -28.70 -15.75 -27.04
N GLN A 147 -29.13 -14.51 -27.32
CA GLN A 147 -29.05 -13.94 -28.67
C GLN A 147 -27.60 -13.74 -29.10
N LEU A 148 -26.72 -13.38 -28.16
CA LEU A 148 -25.29 -13.19 -28.42
C LEU A 148 -24.55 -14.50 -28.68
N LEU A 149 -25.09 -15.66 -28.23
CA LEU A 149 -24.48 -16.97 -28.45
C LEU A 149 -24.55 -17.49 -29.87
N LEU A 150 -25.29 -16.85 -30.76
CA LEU A 150 -25.43 -17.21 -32.18
C LEU A 150 -26.07 -18.60 -32.46
N ASP A 151 -26.28 -19.38 -31.47
CA ASP A 151 -26.67 -20.79 -31.61
C ASP A 151 -27.86 -21.11 -30.68
N LEU A 152 -29.04 -21.04 -31.26
CA LEU A 152 -30.28 -21.43 -30.64
C LEU A 152 -30.70 -22.77 -31.28
N PRO A 153 -30.94 -23.86 -30.59
CA PRO A 153 -31.76 -23.97 -29.38
C PRO A 153 -31.04 -24.41 -28.11
N ASN A 154 -29.79 -24.81 -28.16
CA ASN A 154 -29.12 -25.42 -27.02
C ASN A 154 -28.46 -24.40 -26.06
N GLY A 155 -28.33 -23.15 -26.46
CA GLY A 155 -27.89 -22.03 -25.62
C GLY A 155 -26.70 -22.35 -24.70
N CYS A 156 -26.86 -22.04 -23.42
CA CYS A 156 -25.81 -22.18 -22.40
C CYS A 156 -25.43 -23.63 -22.08
N ALA A 157 -26.26 -24.61 -22.41
CA ALA A 157 -26.02 -26.03 -22.17
C ALA A 157 -25.28 -26.75 -23.32
N ASN A 158 -25.06 -26.03 -24.44
CA ASN A 158 -24.42 -26.62 -25.61
C ASN A 158 -23.01 -27.14 -25.28
N THR A 159 -22.76 -28.41 -25.61
CA THR A 159 -21.47 -29.07 -25.35
C THR A 159 -20.33 -28.48 -26.17
N GLU A 160 -20.58 -28.01 -27.41
CA GLU A 160 -19.58 -27.32 -28.22
C GLU A 160 -19.15 -26.00 -27.60
N HIS A 161 -20.09 -25.20 -27.12
CA HIS A 161 -19.77 -23.92 -26.44
C HIS A 161 -18.98 -24.16 -25.14
N LYS A 162 -19.28 -25.24 -24.41
CA LYS A 162 -18.49 -25.61 -23.23
C LYS A 162 -17.09 -26.10 -23.61
N ALA A 163 -16.97 -26.87 -24.68
CA ALA A 163 -15.68 -27.40 -25.14
C ALA A 163 -14.74 -26.29 -25.67
N THR A 164 -15.28 -25.21 -26.20
CA THR A 164 -14.50 -24.06 -26.72
C THR A 164 -14.40 -22.90 -25.74
N SER A 165 -14.95 -23.03 -24.56
CA SER A 165 -14.94 -21.99 -23.50
C SER A 165 -13.52 -21.77 -22.93
N PRO A 166 -13.07 -20.49 -22.72
CA PRO A 166 -13.77 -19.27 -23.10
C PRO A 166 -13.68 -18.98 -24.60
N PHE A 167 -14.71 -18.33 -25.16
CA PHE A 167 -14.75 -17.90 -26.56
C PHE A 167 -15.28 -16.49 -26.69
N THR A 168 -15.04 -15.90 -27.86
CA THR A 168 -15.37 -14.50 -28.14
C THR A 168 -16.34 -14.40 -29.30
N VAL A 169 -17.30 -13.49 -29.17
CA VAL A 169 -18.15 -13.01 -30.27
C VAL A 169 -18.10 -11.48 -30.34
N PHE A 170 -18.45 -10.93 -31.48
CA PHE A 170 -18.42 -9.49 -31.70
C PHE A 170 -19.82 -8.99 -32.07
N PHE A 171 -20.26 -7.99 -31.31
CA PHE A 171 -21.43 -7.20 -31.66
C PHE A 171 -20.99 -6.18 -32.73
N CYS A 172 -21.57 -6.29 -33.92
CA CYS A 172 -21.23 -5.50 -35.10
C CYS A 172 -22.34 -4.48 -35.37
N VAL A 173 -21.94 -3.25 -35.61
CA VAL A 173 -22.77 -2.22 -36.24
C VAL A 173 -22.15 -1.83 -37.54
N ARG A 174 -22.85 -2.05 -38.66
CA ARG A 174 -22.42 -1.75 -40.01
C ARG A 174 -23.31 -0.69 -40.60
N ARG A 175 -22.72 0.43 -41.04
CA ARG A 175 -23.35 1.45 -41.86
C ARG A 175 -22.87 1.30 -43.29
N THR A 176 -23.79 1.25 -44.25
CA THR A 176 -23.50 1.25 -45.66
C THR A 176 -24.13 2.48 -46.32
N THR A 177 -23.32 3.27 -46.99
CA THR A 177 -23.74 4.42 -47.80
C THR A 177 -23.69 4.01 -49.26
N PRO A 178 -24.81 4.02 -50.02
CA PRO A 178 -24.80 3.69 -51.42
C PRO A 178 -23.92 4.67 -52.23
N PRO A 179 -23.34 4.24 -53.36
CA PRO A 179 -22.61 5.15 -54.22
C PRO A 179 -23.57 6.22 -54.79
N SER A 180 -23.16 7.48 -54.65
CA SER A 180 -23.90 8.63 -55.23
C SER A 180 -23.19 9.14 -56.48
N VAL A 181 -23.89 9.88 -57.32
CA VAL A 181 -23.37 10.44 -58.60
C VAL A 181 -22.17 11.39 -58.36
N LEU A 182 -22.01 11.88 -57.14
CA LEU A 182 -20.95 12.84 -56.74
C LEU A 182 -19.94 12.27 -55.76
N GLY A 183 -20.05 11.00 -55.34
CA GLY A 183 -19.12 10.38 -54.43
C GLY A 183 -19.30 8.87 -54.31
N GLY A 184 -18.20 8.15 -54.08
CA GLY A 184 -18.22 6.70 -53.87
C GLY A 184 -18.97 6.34 -52.59
N GLY A 185 -19.76 5.26 -52.62
CA GLY A 185 -20.34 4.66 -51.44
C GLY A 185 -19.29 4.28 -50.41
N GLY A 186 -19.65 4.24 -49.14
CA GLY A 186 -18.77 3.93 -48.04
C GLY A 186 -19.31 2.85 -47.12
N LEU A 187 -18.42 2.06 -46.56
CA LEU A 187 -18.69 1.11 -45.50
C LEU A 187 -18.00 1.62 -44.21
N SER A 188 -18.78 1.76 -43.14
CA SER A 188 -18.26 2.11 -41.84
C SER A 188 -18.74 1.07 -40.83
N THR A 189 -17.83 0.59 -40.01
CA THR A 189 -18.13 -0.47 -39.03
C THR A 189 -17.68 -0.08 -37.63
N GLY A 190 -18.41 -0.57 -36.63
CA GLY A 190 -18.03 -0.54 -35.25
C GLY A 190 -18.22 -1.92 -34.64
N THR A 191 -17.33 -2.32 -33.76
CA THR A 191 -17.38 -3.62 -33.10
C THR A 191 -17.24 -3.45 -31.57
N LEU A 192 -17.91 -4.32 -30.85
CA LEU A 192 -17.71 -4.50 -29.41
C LEU A 192 -17.53 -5.99 -29.13
N GLN A 193 -16.48 -6.30 -28.38
CA GLN A 193 -16.14 -7.67 -28.04
C GLN A 193 -16.98 -8.15 -26.85
N VAL A 194 -17.53 -9.35 -26.96
CA VAL A 194 -18.24 -10.05 -25.91
C VAL A 194 -17.59 -11.42 -25.71
N ASN A 195 -17.07 -11.64 -24.54
CA ASN A 195 -16.44 -12.91 -24.15
C ASN A 195 -17.42 -13.75 -23.33
N PHE A 196 -17.44 -15.04 -23.59
CA PHE A 196 -18.22 -16.00 -22.83
C PHE A 196 -17.31 -17.03 -22.16
N ALA A 197 -17.59 -17.32 -20.89
CA ALA A 197 -17.07 -18.48 -20.19
C ALA A 197 -18.25 -19.28 -19.62
N LEU A 198 -18.53 -20.43 -20.21
CA LEU A 198 -19.69 -21.26 -19.87
C LEU A 198 -19.30 -22.48 -19.02
N VAL A 199 -18.05 -22.62 -18.65
CA VAL A 199 -17.55 -23.64 -17.74
C VAL A 199 -17.10 -22.97 -16.44
N PRO A 200 -17.72 -23.30 -15.31
CA PRO A 200 -17.24 -22.80 -14.02
C PRO A 200 -15.80 -23.26 -13.74
N PRO A 201 -15.05 -22.51 -12.97
CA PRO A 201 -13.71 -22.92 -12.57
C PRO A 201 -13.76 -24.18 -11.68
N ASN A 202 -12.64 -24.89 -11.60
CA ASN A 202 -12.50 -26.01 -10.70
C ASN A 202 -12.54 -25.55 -9.24
N ALA A 203 -13.05 -26.40 -8.36
CA ALA A 203 -13.02 -26.13 -6.94
C ALA A 203 -11.57 -26.05 -6.45
N PRO A 204 -11.21 -25.07 -5.61
CA PRO A 204 -9.91 -25.02 -4.97
C PRO A 204 -9.65 -26.26 -4.10
N SER A 205 -8.40 -26.50 -3.73
CA SER A 205 -8.09 -27.53 -2.74
C SER A 205 -8.78 -27.21 -1.40
N PRO A 206 -9.08 -28.25 -0.59
CA PRO A 206 -9.46 -28.03 0.80
C PRO A 206 -8.44 -27.15 1.51
N PRO A 207 -8.86 -26.09 2.24
CA PRO A 207 -7.92 -25.20 2.88
C PRO A 207 -7.21 -25.87 4.06
N VAL A 208 -5.94 -25.55 4.25
CA VAL A 208 -5.19 -25.91 5.45
C VAL A 208 -5.34 -24.77 6.46
N ALA A 209 -5.81 -25.07 7.66
CA ALA A 209 -5.97 -24.09 8.71
C ALA A 209 -4.76 -24.10 9.65
N THR A 210 -4.19 -22.92 9.89
CA THR A 210 -3.24 -22.68 10.97
C THR A 210 -3.98 -21.95 12.10
N PRO A 211 -4.06 -22.54 13.29
CA PRO A 211 -4.75 -21.90 14.41
C PRO A 211 -4.02 -20.65 14.91
N GLY A 212 -4.81 -19.66 15.33
CA GLY A 212 -4.39 -18.45 16.02
C GLY A 212 -5.37 -18.08 17.13
N ASP A 213 -5.06 -17.05 17.90
CA ASP A 213 -5.92 -16.57 19.00
C ASP A 213 -7.17 -15.88 18.45
N SER A 214 -8.31 -16.57 18.58
CA SER A 214 -9.61 -16.12 18.06
C SER A 214 -9.63 -15.88 16.55
N HIS A 215 -8.73 -16.53 15.81
CA HIS A 215 -8.71 -16.49 14.35
C HIS A 215 -8.10 -17.77 13.76
N LEU A 216 -8.31 -17.95 12.46
CA LEU A 216 -7.71 -19.00 11.66
C LEU A 216 -7.03 -18.41 10.45
N ARG A 217 -5.78 -18.75 10.21
CA ARG A 217 -5.14 -18.54 8.92
C ARG A 217 -5.47 -19.71 8.02
N MET A 218 -6.04 -19.43 6.87
CA MET A 218 -6.40 -20.43 5.88
C MET A 218 -5.51 -20.26 4.65
N ASP A 219 -4.90 -21.36 4.21
CA ASP A 219 -4.08 -21.46 3.00
C ASP A 219 -4.67 -22.55 2.09
N TRP A 220 -4.78 -22.30 0.79
CA TRP A 220 -5.28 -23.26 -0.20
C TRP A 220 -4.50 -23.15 -1.50
N THR A 221 -4.75 -24.06 -2.44
CA THR A 221 -4.19 -23.98 -3.79
C THR A 221 -5.30 -23.80 -4.81
N SER A 222 -5.02 -23.02 -5.84
CA SER A 222 -5.88 -22.93 -7.01
C SER A 222 -5.69 -24.18 -7.87
N ASN A 223 -6.78 -24.70 -8.42
CA ASN A 223 -6.74 -25.79 -9.38
C ASN A 223 -6.88 -25.30 -10.83
N ASP A 224 -6.91 -23.98 -11.04
CA ASP A 224 -6.98 -23.34 -12.35
C ASP A 224 -5.88 -22.28 -12.53
N SER A 225 -5.51 -22.00 -13.76
CA SER A 225 -4.42 -21.09 -14.16
C SER A 225 -4.94 -19.74 -14.63
N GLY A 226 -6.01 -19.21 -14.06
CA GLY A 226 -6.57 -17.91 -14.46
C GLY A 226 -6.62 -16.92 -13.30
N ASP A 227 -6.93 -15.67 -13.60
CA ASP A 227 -7.25 -14.67 -12.60
C ASP A 227 -8.55 -15.06 -11.89
N GLN A 228 -8.43 -15.40 -10.63
CA GLN A 228 -9.55 -15.83 -9.80
C GLN A 228 -9.59 -15.03 -8.51
N THR A 229 -10.80 -14.88 -8.00
CA THR A 229 -11.02 -14.44 -6.62
C THR A 229 -11.66 -15.55 -5.83
N TYR A 230 -11.47 -15.50 -4.52
CA TYR A 230 -11.94 -16.58 -3.64
C TYR A 230 -12.91 -16.04 -2.58
N ASP A 231 -13.94 -16.84 -2.32
CA ASP A 231 -14.84 -16.68 -1.20
C ASP A 231 -14.53 -17.75 -0.17
N VAL A 232 -14.42 -17.36 1.09
CA VAL A 232 -14.11 -18.24 2.22
C VAL A 232 -15.32 -18.38 3.13
N TYR A 233 -15.57 -19.61 3.53
CA TYR A 233 -16.65 -19.98 4.42
C TYR A 233 -16.09 -20.66 5.65
N VAL A 234 -16.53 -20.21 6.81
CA VAL A 234 -16.19 -20.76 8.12
C VAL A 234 -17.50 -20.94 8.88
N VAL A 235 -17.84 -22.17 9.17
CA VAL A 235 -19.08 -22.50 9.87
C VAL A 235 -18.79 -23.40 11.08
N PRO A 236 -19.53 -23.28 12.18
CA PRO A 236 -19.41 -24.24 13.26
C PRO A 236 -19.63 -25.66 12.73
N THR A 237 -18.83 -26.63 13.21
CA THR A 237 -18.91 -28.03 12.78
C THR A 237 -20.34 -28.53 12.84
N LEU A 238 -20.74 -29.28 11.82
CA LEU A 238 -22.10 -29.79 11.61
C LEU A 238 -23.14 -28.72 11.23
N THR A 239 -22.73 -27.50 10.94
CA THR A 239 -23.64 -26.45 10.44
C THR A 239 -23.58 -26.44 8.91
N PRO A 240 -24.69 -26.47 8.19
CA PRO A 240 -24.70 -26.37 6.73
C PRO A 240 -24.15 -25.03 6.28
N VAL A 241 -23.39 -25.04 5.17
CA VAL A 241 -22.89 -23.81 4.54
C VAL A 241 -24.01 -23.09 3.82
N ASP A 242 -24.24 -21.83 4.16
CA ASP A 242 -25.08 -20.91 3.38
C ASP A 242 -24.20 -20.19 2.35
N PRO A 243 -24.35 -20.46 1.03
CA PRO A 243 -23.52 -19.81 0.01
C PRO A 243 -23.68 -18.29 -0.06
N ALA A 244 -24.73 -17.72 0.52
CA ALA A 244 -24.93 -16.27 0.58
C ALA A 244 -24.11 -15.61 1.69
N ARG A 245 -23.71 -16.35 2.71
CA ARG A 245 -22.97 -15.86 3.88
C ARG A 245 -21.52 -16.29 3.82
N ARG A 246 -20.62 -15.33 3.73
CA ARG A 246 -19.19 -15.57 3.57
C ARG A 246 -18.43 -14.97 4.75
N ALA A 247 -17.44 -15.67 5.26
CA ALA A 247 -16.52 -15.15 6.26
C ALA A 247 -15.58 -14.08 5.63
N ARG A 248 -15.17 -14.32 4.40
CA ARG A 248 -14.40 -13.39 3.57
C ARG A 248 -14.81 -13.53 2.10
N SER A 249 -14.70 -12.47 1.31
CA SER A 249 -15.06 -12.48 -0.11
C SER A 249 -14.06 -11.73 -0.97
N LYS A 250 -14.00 -12.09 -2.25
CA LYS A 250 -13.16 -11.44 -3.27
C LYS A 250 -11.67 -11.39 -2.91
N ILE A 251 -11.15 -12.46 -2.35
CA ILE A 251 -9.74 -12.57 -2.00
C ILE A 251 -8.96 -12.88 -3.28
N ALA A 252 -7.95 -12.06 -3.61
CA ALA A 252 -7.13 -12.26 -4.81
C ALA A 252 -6.02 -13.31 -4.61
N GLY A 253 -5.62 -13.59 -3.37
CA GLY A 253 -4.58 -14.58 -3.05
C GLY A 253 -5.15 -15.91 -2.61
N THR A 254 -4.26 -16.88 -2.40
CA THR A 254 -4.59 -18.24 -1.95
C THR A 254 -4.45 -18.40 -0.44
N ASN A 255 -4.53 -17.34 0.32
CA ASN A 255 -4.55 -17.36 1.78
C ASN A 255 -5.28 -16.16 2.36
N THR A 256 -5.77 -16.30 3.58
CA THR A 256 -6.37 -15.20 4.35
C THR A 256 -6.46 -15.52 5.83
N ASP A 257 -6.47 -14.48 6.65
CA ASP A 257 -6.81 -14.59 8.06
C ASP A 257 -8.31 -14.34 8.26
N VAL A 258 -8.97 -15.20 9.03
CA VAL A 258 -10.40 -15.13 9.31
C VAL A 258 -10.63 -15.02 10.81
N THR A 259 -11.30 -13.95 11.22
CA THR A 259 -11.63 -13.65 12.64
C THR A 259 -13.10 -13.87 12.97
N ASN A 260 -13.94 -14.02 11.95
CA ASN A 260 -15.38 -14.18 12.09
C ASN A 260 -15.85 -15.40 11.30
N ASP A 261 -16.89 -16.07 11.79
CA ASP A 261 -17.59 -17.10 11.03
C ASP A 261 -18.43 -16.49 9.88
N SER A 262 -19.01 -17.36 9.06
CA SER A 262 -19.86 -16.94 7.92
C SER A 262 -21.17 -16.25 8.34
N ALA A 263 -21.56 -16.36 9.60
CA ALA A 263 -22.70 -15.62 10.17
C ALA A 263 -22.31 -14.24 10.72
N GLY A 264 -21.00 -13.92 10.73
CA GLY A 264 -20.47 -12.64 11.24
C GLY A 264 -20.10 -12.67 12.72
N ASN A 265 -20.18 -13.82 13.40
CA ASN A 265 -19.78 -13.94 14.80
C ASN A 265 -18.26 -14.10 14.90
N ALA A 266 -17.65 -13.53 15.94
CA ALA A 266 -16.23 -13.74 16.22
C ALA A 266 -15.93 -15.22 16.47
N LEU A 267 -14.79 -15.69 15.96
CA LEU A 267 -14.32 -17.04 16.23
C LEU A 267 -13.96 -17.19 17.71
N VAL A 268 -14.32 -18.34 18.27
CA VAL A 268 -14.12 -18.66 19.67
C VAL A 268 -13.01 -19.70 19.79
N ASN A 269 -12.03 -19.45 20.67
CA ASN A 269 -10.97 -20.42 20.95
C ASN A 269 -11.58 -21.75 21.45
N ASP A 270 -10.92 -22.83 21.13
CA ASP A 270 -11.28 -24.19 21.50
C ASP A 270 -12.61 -24.71 20.90
N ARG A 271 -13.15 -24.02 19.89
CA ARG A 271 -14.32 -24.45 19.13
C ARG A 271 -13.91 -24.91 17.74
N ASP A 272 -14.47 -26.03 17.30
CA ASP A 272 -14.22 -26.59 15.97
C ASP A 272 -15.10 -25.92 14.91
N TYR A 273 -14.51 -25.66 13.74
CA TYR A 273 -15.14 -25.06 12.57
C TYR A 273 -14.84 -25.87 11.32
N ASP A 274 -15.83 -25.99 10.45
CA ASP A 274 -15.68 -26.52 9.10
C ASP A 274 -15.36 -25.38 8.14
N LEU A 275 -14.39 -25.62 7.26
CA LEU A 275 -13.78 -24.62 6.41
C LEU A 275 -13.92 -24.99 4.95
N PHE A 276 -14.34 -24.03 4.13
CA PHE A 276 -14.48 -24.20 2.70
C PHE A 276 -13.99 -22.97 1.94
N VAL A 277 -13.57 -23.20 0.71
CA VAL A 277 -13.19 -22.15 -0.24
C VAL A 277 -13.90 -22.39 -1.57
N ARG A 278 -14.31 -21.33 -2.23
CA ARG A 278 -14.89 -21.33 -3.56
C ARG A 278 -14.16 -20.30 -4.42
N SER A 279 -13.79 -20.66 -5.64
CA SER A 279 -13.24 -19.72 -6.61
C SER A 279 -14.33 -19.07 -7.45
N THR A 280 -14.06 -17.85 -7.91
CA THR A 280 -14.87 -17.11 -8.87
C THR A 280 -13.93 -16.57 -9.94
N ASP A 281 -14.23 -16.88 -11.22
CA ASP A 281 -13.43 -16.44 -12.36
C ASP A 281 -13.74 -14.97 -12.75
N ALA A 282 -13.03 -14.47 -13.76
CA ALA A 282 -13.22 -13.12 -14.29
C ALA A 282 -14.59 -12.89 -14.97
N PHE A 283 -15.33 -13.97 -15.21
CA PHE A 283 -16.67 -13.97 -15.80
C PHE A 283 -17.78 -14.06 -14.75
N GLY A 284 -17.42 -14.17 -13.46
CA GLY A 284 -18.36 -14.29 -12.38
C GLY A 284 -18.88 -15.73 -12.15
N ASN A 285 -18.31 -16.73 -12.83
CA ASN A 285 -18.67 -18.12 -12.57
C ASN A 285 -18.07 -18.57 -11.25
N ASN A 286 -18.89 -19.24 -10.46
CA ASN A 286 -18.49 -19.81 -9.18
C ASN A 286 -18.18 -21.30 -9.33
N SER A 287 -17.09 -21.77 -8.74
CA SER A 287 -16.81 -23.18 -8.60
C SER A 287 -17.77 -23.87 -7.59
N ALA A 288 -17.69 -25.17 -7.50
CA ALA A 288 -18.14 -25.86 -6.30
C ALA A 288 -17.31 -25.43 -5.08
N LEU A 289 -17.81 -25.69 -3.88
CA LEU A 289 -17.04 -25.57 -2.65
C LEU A 289 -15.89 -26.60 -2.65
N SER A 290 -14.77 -26.26 -2.03
CA SER A 290 -13.70 -27.22 -1.77
C SER A 290 -14.23 -28.42 -0.99
N SER A 291 -13.78 -29.64 -1.34
CA SER A 291 -14.23 -30.86 -0.72
C SER A 291 -13.07 -31.85 -0.59
N PRO A 292 -12.98 -32.62 0.52
CA PRO A 292 -13.86 -32.59 1.70
C PRO A 292 -13.75 -31.27 2.50
N ALA A 293 -14.62 -31.07 3.50
CA ALA A 293 -14.46 -29.97 4.46
C ALA A 293 -13.13 -30.12 5.19
N SER A 294 -12.44 -29.02 5.34
CA SER A 294 -11.31 -28.94 6.28
C SER A 294 -11.80 -28.50 7.65
N HIS A 295 -11.04 -28.82 8.67
CA HIS A 295 -11.37 -28.44 10.03
C HIS A 295 -10.33 -27.45 10.57
N GLY A 296 -10.79 -26.48 11.34
CA GLY A 296 -9.94 -25.54 12.02
C GLY A 296 -10.46 -25.25 13.42
N ARG A 297 -9.55 -25.12 14.37
CA ARG A 297 -9.85 -24.80 15.75
C ARG A 297 -8.96 -23.67 16.20
N PRO A 298 -9.48 -22.46 16.41
CA PRO A 298 -8.73 -21.39 17.02
C PRO A 298 -8.28 -21.82 18.41
N ILE A 299 -7.09 -21.44 18.79
CA ILE A 299 -6.54 -21.74 20.11
C ILE A 299 -6.00 -20.47 20.73
N GLN A 300 -6.03 -20.38 22.05
CA GLN A 300 -5.39 -19.29 22.72
C GLN A 300 -3.88 -19.34 22.48
N ILE A 301 -3.30 -18.21 22.10
CA ILE A 301 -1.86 -18.05 21.91
C ILE A 301 -1.35 -17.16 23.03
N ASP A 302 -0.27 -17.54 23.65
CA ASP A 302 0.43 -16.70 24.61
C ASP A 302 1.18 -15.60 23.86
N ASP A 303 0.53 -14.43 23.75
CA ASP A 303 1.20 -13.23 23.33
C ASP A 303 2.14 -12.70 24.43
N PHE A 304 2.81 -11.58 24.17
CA PHE A 304 3.77 -11.04 25.13
C PHE A 304 3.16 -10.81 26.53
N TYR A 305 1.99 -10.18 26.61
CA TYR A 305 1.42 -9.85 27.92
C TYR A 305 0.89 -11.08 28.65
N THR A 306 0.27 -12.00 27.92
CA THR A 306 -0.19 -13.29 28.48
C THR A 306 1.00 -14.09 29.00
N HIS A 307 2.06 -14.22 28.22
CA HIS A 307 3.29 -14.92 28.61
C HIS A 307 4.00 -14.24 29.78
N TYR A 308 4.10 -12.90 29.76
CA TYR A 308 4.64 -12.14 30.89
C TYR A 308 3.85 -12.37 32.18
N ARG A 309 2.52 -12.37 32.12
CA ARG A 309 1.66 -12.62 33.28
C ARG A 309 1.75 -14.05 33.80
N SER A 310 1.77 -15.03 32.93
CA SER A 310 1.92 -16.45 33.30
C SER A 310 3.29 -16.75 33.89
N SER A 311 4.34 -16.02 33.48
CA SER A 311 5.70 -16.11 34.01
C SER A 311 5.91 -15.41 35.36
N GLY A 312 4.87 -14.79 35.94
CA GLY A 312 4.95 -14.13 37.26
C GLY A 312 5.10 -12.61 37.18
N GLY A 313 4.98 -12.03 36.00
CA GLY A 313 5.01 -10.57 35.84
C GLY A 313 3.88 -9.88 36.62
N SER A 314 4.20 -8.80 37.30
CA SER A 314 3.29 -8.14 38.22
C SER A 314 2.46 -7.00 37.65
N ALA A 315 2.79 -6.52 36.42
CA ALA A 315 2.03 -5.43 35.82
C ALA A 315 0.60 -5.88 35.47
N HIS A 316 -0.39 -5.24 36.12
CA HIS A 316 -1.80 -5.58 35.90
C HIS A 316 -2.45 -4.82 34.73
N GLY A 317 -1.78 -3.79 34.21
CA GLY A 317 -2.39 -2.85 33.30
C GLY A 317 -3.53 -2.06 33.92
N GLY A 318 -4.09 -1.10 33.22
CA GLY A 318 -5.30 -0.39 33.68
C GLY A 318 -5.07 0.67 34.77
N GLY A 319 -3.84 1.07 35.03
CA GLY A 319 -3.50 2.18 35.94
C GLY A 319 -3.87 3.57 35.42
N GLY A 320 -4.98 3.68 34.69
CA GLY A 320 -5.60 4.94 34.31
C GLY A 320 -7.00 4.98 34.88
N CYS A 321 -7.28 5.95 35.73
CA CYS A 321 -8.59 6.20 36.29
C CYS A 321 -9.70 5.97 35.27
N SER A 322 -10.67 5.13 35.63
CA SER A 322 -11.88 4.83 34.86
C SER A 322 -12.85 6.01 34.73
N THR A 323 -12.37 7.23 34.80
CA THR A 323 -13.15 8.46 34.63
C THR A 323 -12.52 9.34 33.59
N GLY A 324 -13.08 9.27 32.38
CA GLY A 324 -13.23 10.37 31.41
C GLY A 324 -11.97 11.12 30.87
N GLY A 325 -10.76 10.93 31.40
CA GLY A 325 -9.60 11.76 31.05
C GLY A 325 -8.62 11.17 30.03
N GLY A 326 -8.73 9.88 29.72
CA GLY A 326 -7.79 9.18 28.82
C GLY A 326 -7.93 9.49 27.33
N ALA A 327 -9.08 9.99 26.92
CA ALA A 327 -9.35 10.24 25.49
C ALA A 327 -8.49 11.37 24.89
N GLY A 328 -8.12 12.38 25.69
CA GLY A 328 -7.33 13.50 25.20
C GLY A 328 -5.85 13.16 24.99
N LEU A 329 -5.25 12.35 25.87
CA LEU A 329 -3.85 11.93 25.74
C LEU A 329 -3.71 10.82 24.71
N LEU A 330 -4.69 9.91 24.58
CA LEU A 330 -4.79 8.96 23.49
C LEU A 330 -4.99 9.67 22.14
N ALA A 331 -5.77 10.74 22.10
CA ALA A 331 -5.91 11.56 20.92
C ALA A 331 -4.58 12.22 20.52
N ALA A 332 -3.80 12.72 21.46
CA ALA A 332 -2.48 13.28 21.20
C ALA A 332 -1.47 12.19 20.73
N ALA A 333 -1.45 11.03 21.40
CA ALA A 333 -0.62 9.89 21.01
C ALA A 333 -1.07 9.28 19.66
N VAL A 334 -2.38 9.19 19.41
CA VAL A 334 -2.96 8.78 18.12
C VAL A 334 -2.69 9.83 17.04
N LEU A 335 -2.71 11.12 17.37
CA LEU A 335 -2.36 12.19 16.44
C LEU A 335 -0.89 12.11 16.05
N VAL A 336 0.02 11.89 16.98
CA VAL A 336 1.44 11.65 16.74
C VAL A 336 1.64 10.37 15.93
N ALA A 337 1.01 9.26 16.31
CA ALA A 337 1.08 7.99 15.58
C ALA A 337 0.41 8.07 14.19
N ALA A 338 -0.70 8.80 14.04
CA ALA A 338 -1.37 9.02 12.76
C ALA A 338 -0.56 9.93 11.82
N LEU A 339 0.18 10.89 12.37
CA LEU A 339 1.12 11.72 11.63
C LEU A 339 2.29 10.89 11.09
N PHE A 340 2.81 9.94 11.89
CA PHE A 340 3.85 9.00 11.43
C PHE A 340 3.33 7.93 10.45
N ARG A 341 2.08 7.48 10.59
CA ARG A 341 1.47 6.47 9.70
C ARG A 341 1.13 6.99 8.29
N ARG A 342 0.92 8.29 8.12
CA ARG A 342 0.81 8.91 6.81
C ARG A 342 2.21 9.07 6.21
N ARG A 343 2.58 8.21 5.26
CA ARG A 343 3.83 8.20 4.47
C ARG A 343 4.08 9.48 3.64
N ARG A 344 3.99 10.65 4.28
CA ARG A 344 4.39 11.94 3.68
C ARG A 344 5.18 12.74 4.71
N GLY A 345 6.38 12.24 5.03
CA GLY A 345 7.26 12.80 6.06
C GLY A 345 7.85 14.20 5.78
N GLY A 346 7.53 14.81 4.64
CA GLY A 346 8.02 16.17 4.37
C GLY A 346 7.17 17.31 4.95
N ALA A 347 5.89 17.06 5.28
CA ALA A 347 4.98 18.13 5.68
C ALA A 347 5.00 18.44 7.20
N ILE A 348 5.51 17.53 8.04
CA ILE A 348 5.49 17.70 9.51
C ILE A 348 6.63 18.59 9.98
N ALA A 349 7.81 18.45 9.40
CA ALA A 349 8.92 19.36 9.69
C ALA A 349 8.56 20.81 9.30
N ALA A 350 7.89 20.98 8.16
CA ALA A 350 7.41 22.28 7.70
C ALA A 350 6.31 22.89 8.60
N SER A 351 5.44 22.06 9.21
CA SER A 351 4.37 22.55 10.08
C SER A 351 4.87 22.99 11.47
N LEU A 352 5.94 22.36 11.97
CA LEU A 352 6.60 22.78 13.22
C LEU A 352 7.44 24.03 13.01
N ILE A 353 8.01 24.22 11.82
CA ILE A 353 8.72 25.43 11.43
C ILE A 353 7.75 26.62 11.28
N ALA A 354 6.49 26.39 10.87
CA ALA A 354 5.47 27.43 10.75
C ALA A 354 4.94 27.96 12.11
N LEU A 355 5.25 27.30 13.22
CA LEU A 355 4.95 27.76 14.59
C LEU A 355 6.10 28.60 15.18
N ALA A 356 7.22 28.75 14.48
CA ALA A 356 8.27 29.66 14.87
C ALA A 356 7.74 31.11 14.79
N PRO A 357 7.98 31.94 15.82
CA PRO A 357 7.50 33.32 15.80
C PRO A 357 8.08 34.06 14.59
N ALA A 358 7.18 34.61 13.78
CA ALA A 358 7.55 35.43 12.64
C ALA A 358 8.42 36.61 13.08
N ALA A 359 9.52 36.82 12.34
CA ALA A 359 10.36 38.01 12.33
C ALA A 359 11.13 38.34 13.62
N ALA A 360 12.29 37.69 13.78
CA ALA A 360 13.41 38.44 14.35
C ALA A 360 13.92 39.45 13.29
N PRO A 361 14.23 40.70 13.65
CA PRO A 361 14.87 41.64 12.72
C PRO A 361 16.16 40.98 12.23
N ALA A 362 16.42 41.10 10.92
CA ALA A 362 17.64 40.57 10.31
C ALA A 362 18.86 41.23 10.97
N ALA A 363 19.43 40.55 11.97
CA ALA A 363 20.70 40.94 12.55
C ALA A 363 21.81 40.61 11.56
N ASP A 364 22.70 41.52 11.35
CA ASP A 364 23.84 41.38 10.46
C ASP A 364 24.69 40.18 10.97
N TRP A 365 24.73 39.09 10.22
CA TRP A 365 25.53 37.91 10.52
C TRP A 365 27.03 38.19 10.67
N THR A 366 27.47 39.37 10.22
CA THR A 366 28.89 39.78 10.29
C THR A 366 29.37 40.09 11.70
N GLY A 367 28.48 39.86 12.71
CA GLY A 367 29.27 39.76 13.83
C GLY A 367 28.90 40.26 15.16
N LEU A 368 27.90 40.89 15.46
CA LEU A 368 27.95 41.43 16.83
C LEU A 368 26.69 41.22 17.69
N ASP A 369 25.54 41.08 17.14
CA ASP A 369 24.35 40.80 17.95
C ASP A 369 23.48 39.72 17.31
N ARG A 370 23.79 38.46 17.66
CA ARG A 370 22.87 37.35 17.39
C ARG A 370 21.59 37.54 18.20
N ALA A 371 20.44 37.42 17.54
CA ALA A 371 19.18 37.34 18.26
C ALA A 371 19.27 36.21 19.30
N PRO A 372 18.71 36.36 20.51
CA PRO A 372 18.76 35.30 21.51
C PRO A 372 18.05 34.07 21.00
N ARG A 373 18.78 32.95 20.92
CA ARG A 373 18.23 31.64 20.62
C ARG A 373 17.23 31.28 21.70
N ARG A 374 15.99 30.98 21.32
CA ARG A 374 14.93 30.70 22.29
C ARG A 374 14.38 29.30 22.19
N TRP A 375 14.41 28.71 21.01
CA TRP A 375 13.83 27.41 20.77
C TRP A 375 14.87 26.46 20.18
N LEU A 376 14.84 25.22 20.66
CA LEU A 376 15.60 24.12 20.11
C LEU A 376 14.62 22.99 19.80
N VAL A 377 14.70 22.46 18.59
CA VAL A 377 13.96 21.28 18.16
C VAL A 377 14.97 20.19 17.82
N ALA A 378 14.86 19.03 18.46
CA ALA A 378 15.76 17.91 18.24
C ALA A 378 15.00 16.65 17.86
N PHE A 379 15.50 15.95 16.84
CA PHE A 379 15.08 14.61 16.48
C PHE A 379 16.16 13.62 16.92
N LYS A 380 15.75 12.60 17.69
CA LYS A 380 16.63 11.59 18.29
C LYS A 380 16.27 10.20 17.79
N LEU A 381 17.29 9.40 17.58
CA LEU A 381 17.20 7.99 17.19
C LEU A 381 18.09 7.15 18.09
N ASP A 382 17.55 6.07 18.64
CA ASP A 382 18.32 5.09 19.40
C ASP A 382 17.81 3.66 19.16
N ARG A 383 18.59 2.69 19.67
CA ARG A 383 18.17 1.30 19.80
C ARG A 383 17.65 1.13 21.21
N TYR A 384 16.37 0.83 21.34
CA TYR A 384 15.70 0.71 22.63
C TYR A 384 15.49 -0.74 22.99
N ASP A 385 16.00 -1.12 24.18
CA ASP A 385 15.89 -2.48 24.73
C ASP A 385 15.34 -2.40 26.14
N PRO A 386 14.00 -2.50 26.32
CA PRO A 386 13.38 -2.40 27.63
C PRO A 386 13.77 -3.56 28.53
N GLN A 387 14.23 -3.24 29.74
CA GLN A 387 14.70 -4.21 30.74
C GLN A 387 13.54 -4.93 31.47
N ILE A 388 12.54 -5.39 30.72
CA ILE A 388 11.33 -6.04 31.27
C ILE A 388 11.70 -7.30 32.04
N ASP A 389 12.58 -8.12 31.47
CA ASP A 389 12.99 -9.40 32.04
C ASP A 389 13.82 -9.28 33.34
N THR A 390 14.12 -8.05 33.79
CA THR A 390 14.80 -7.80 35.05
C THR A 390 13.84 -7.70 36.26
N GLU A 391 12.53 -7.85 36.01
CA GLU A 391 11.54 -7.80 37.10
C GLU A 391 11.71 -8.98 38.05
N LYS A 392 11.77 -8.68 39.36
CA LYS A 392 12.00 -9.69 40.40
C LYS A 392 10.92 -10.77 40.43
N GLY A 393 9.68 -10.44 40.11
CA GLY A 393 8.55 -11.36 40.08
C GLY A 393 8.68 -12.47 39.06
N LEU A 394 9.47 -12.27 38.01
CA LEU A 394 9.70 -13.25 36.95
C LEU A 394 10.62 -14.41 37.36
N ASN A 395 11.34 -14.29 38.51
CA ASN A 395 12.21 -15.35 39.04
C ASN A 395 13.21 -15.94 38.02
N GLY A 396 13.67 -15.11 37.11
CA GLY A 396 14.62 -15.51 36.05
C GLY A 396 13.98 -15.94 34.72
N ALA A 397 12.66 -15.98 34.60
CA ALA A 397 11.97 -16.10 33.33
C ALA A 397 12.20 -14.84 32.47
N GLN A 398 12.26 -15.02 31.17
CA GLN A 398 12.59 -13.97 30.22
C GLN A 398 11.49 -13.77 29.15
N PRO A 399 10.24 -13.45 29.53
CA PRO A 399 9.12 -13.41 28.62
C PRO A 399 9.28 -12.41 27.48
N TYR A 400 10.04 -11.32 27.69
CA TYR A 400 10.37 -10.40 26.62
C TYR A 400 11.35 -11.03 25.63
N HIS A 401 12.40 -11.67 26.11
CA HIS A 401 13.37 -12.36 25.26
C HIS A 401 12.76 -13.54 24.51
N ASP A 402 11.90 -14.32 25.15
CA ASP A 402 11.22 -15.49 24.56
C ASP A 402 10.39 -15.12 23.33
N ILE A 403 9.70 -13.97 23.37
CA ILE A 403 8.83 -13.48 22.29
C ILE A 403 9.60 -12.67 21.25
N PHE A 404 10.49 -11.76 21.69
CA PHE A 404 11.14 -10.79 20.79
C PHE A 404 12.60 -11.13 20.47
N HIS A 405 13.17 -12.18 21.08
CA HIS A 405 14.52 -12.71 20.81
C HIS A 405 15.63 -11.66 20.93
N GLY A 406 15.53 -10.74 21.89
CA GLY A 406 16.51 -9.67 22.08
C GLY A 406 16.57 -8.64 20.96
N ARG A 407 15.55 -8.55 20.11
CA ARG A 407 15.48 -7.51 19.10
C ARG A 407 15.28 -6.15 19.75
N ALA A 408 16.13 -5.20 19.39
CA ALA A 408 16.06 -3.80 19.83
C ALA A 408 15.83 -2.89 18.61
N PRO A 409 14.59 -2.77 18.10
CA PRO A 409 14.29 -1.89 17.00
C PRO A 409 14.53 -0.42 17.35
N PRO A 410 14.66 0.46 16.33
CA PRO A 410 14.90 1.87 16.58
C PRO A 410 13.70 2.54 17.26
N ARG A 411 14.02 3.39 18.25
CA ARG A 411 13.06 4.32 18.85
C ARG A 411 13.28 5.71 18.27
N TYR A 412 12.18 6.35 17.91
CA TYR A 412 12.14 7.71 17.38
C TYR A 412 11.66 8.65 18.47
N GLN A 413 12.36 9.78 18.68
CA GLN A 413 11.97 10.79 19.66
C GLN A 413 12.08 12.19 19.06
N LEU A 414 11.13 13.04 19.41
CA LEU A 414 11.13 14.47 19.14
C LEU A 414 11.22 15.21 20.47
N GLU A 415 12.06 16.22 20.54
CA GLU A 415 12.23 17.08 21.69
C GLU A 415 12.11 18.54 21.25
N VAL A 416 11.41 19.32 22.04
CA VAL A 416 11.25 20.77 21.82
C VAL A 416 11.56 21.46 23.14
N ASP A 417 12.64 22.25 23.13
CA ASP A 417 13.15 22.94 24.32
C ASP A 417 13.05 24.45 24.15
N TYR A 418 12.75 25.11 25.27
CA TYR A 418 12.87 26.55 25.42
C TYR A 418 14.16 26.89 26.15
N GLN A 419 14.98 27.77 25.58
CA GLN A 419 16.23 28.25 26.13
C GLN A 419 15.95 29.49 27.00
N ALA A 420 15.95 29.30 28.32
CA ALA A 420 15.48 30.30 29.26
C ALA A 420 16.55 31.32 29.67
N LEU A 421 17.79 30.87 29.93
CA LEU A 421 18.90 31.67 30.46
C LEU A 421 20.20 31.33 29.73
N HIS A 422 21.09 32.32 29.56
CA HIS A 422 22.35 32.18 28.85
C HIS A 422 23.55 32.71 29.63
N PRO A 423 23.81 32.33 30.90
CA PRO A 423 24.91 32.97 31.67
C PRO A 423 26.30 32.58 31.12
N PHE A 424 26.58 31.30 30.93
CA PHE A 424 27.79 30.73 30.30
C PHE A 424 27.45 29.57 29.36
N GLY A 425 26.19 29.45 28.98
CA GLY A 425 25.57 28.42 28.20
C GLY A 425 24.07 28.56 28.30
N ALA A 426 23.30 27.63 27.71
CA ALA A 426 21.86 27.71 27.69
C ALA A 426 21.24 26.75 28.72
N VAL A 427 20.33 27.26 29.56
CA VAL A 427 19.44 26.45 30.39
C VAL A 427 18.20 26.12 29.57
N LEU A 428 17.89 24.85 29.43
CA LEU A 428 16.81 24.32 28.61
C LEU A 428 15.68 23.79 29.48
N PHE A 429 14.44 24.01 29.03
CA PHE A 429 13.26 23.35 29.56
C PHE A 429 12.41 22.88 28.37
N GLY A 430 12.11 21.60 28.28
CA GLY A 430 11.47 21.07 27.11
C GLY A 430 10.54 19.91 27.35
N LEU A 431 9.87 19.56 26.26
CA LEU A 431 9.01 18.38 26.17
C LEU A 431 9.60 17.39 25.18
N THR A 432 9.57 16.13 25.53
CA THR A 432 9.97 15.03 24.66
C THR A 432 8.81 14.08 24.45
N ALA A 433 8.67 13.57 23.21
CA ALA A 433 7.72 12.53 22.86
C ALA A 433 8.39 11.54 21.92
N GLY A 434 8.10 10.25 22.09
CA GLY A 434 8.70 9.22 21.26
C GLY A 434 7.71 8.13 20.88
N PHE A 435 8.16 7.26 19.97
CA PHE A 435 7.44 6.08 19.56
C PHE A 435 8.42 4.92 19.35
N TRP A 436 8.03 3.77 19.85
CA TRP A 436 8.75 2.54 19.66
C TRP A 436 7.79 1.37 19.53
N GLN A 437 8.12 0.41 18.67
CA GLN A 437 7.34 -0.79 18.43
C GLN A 437 8.26 -1.98 18.22
N ASN A 438 7.91 -3.12 18.81
CA ASN A 438 8.57 -4.39 18.56
C ASN A 438 7.56 -5.47 18.19
N HIS A 439 8.00 -6.39 17.33
CA HIS A 439 7.21 -7.52 16.85
C HIS A 439 7.95 -8.82 17.14
N GLY A 440 7.23 -9.77 17.66
CA GLY A 440 7.67 -11.13 17.88
C GLY A 440 6.63 -12.14 17.45
N LYS A 441 6.82 -13.39 17.85
CA LYS A 441 5.87 -14.47 17.65
C LYS A 441 5.30 -14.89 18.99
N GLY A 442 3.97 -15.00 19.06
CA GLY A 442 3.31 -15.60 20.21
C GLY A 442 3.71 -17.07 20.37
N LEU A 443 3.57 -17.60 21.57
CA LEU A 443 3.95 -18.97 21.89
C LEU A 443 2.72 -19.86 22.03
N LEU A 444 2.87 -21.11 21.61
CA LEU A 444 1.86 -22.17 21.82
C LEU A 444 1.88 -22.56 23.31
N PRO A 445 0.79 -22.43 24.06
CA PRO A 445 0.78 -22.74 25.50
C PRO A 445 1.19 -24.17 25.82
N SER A 446 0.90 -25.13 24.92
CA SER A 446 1.17 -26.55 25.09
C SER A 446 2.63 -26.94 24.96
N THR A 447 3.41 -26.23 24.15
CA THR A 447 4.78 -26.62 23.79
C THR A 447 5.80 -25.52 24.00
N GLY A 448 5.38 -24.26 24.19
CA GLY A 448 6.25 -23.09 24.20
C GLY A 448 6.89 -22.77 22.84
N ALA A 449 6.50 -23.47 21.78
CA ALA A 449 7.02 -23.22 20.44
C ALA A 449 6.40 -21.95 19.84
N PRO A 450 7.13 -21.22 18.97
CA PRO A 450 6.59 -20.07 18.28
C PRO A 450 5.37 -20.42 17.43
N SER A 451 4.31 -19.63 17.54
CA SER A 451 3.11 -19.71 16.72
C SER A 451 3.27 -18.88 15.43
N ASN A 452 2.28 -18.94 14.54
CA ASN A 452 2.22 -18.02 13.40
C ASN A 452 1.75 -16.62 13.78
N ASP A 453 1.14 -16.47 14.94
CA ASP A 453 0.62 -15.18 15.41
C ASP A 453 1.72 -14.21 15.75
N ASN A 454 1.51 -12.96 15.38
CA ASN A 454 2.39 -11.89 15.78
C ASN A 454 1.98 -11.36 17.16
N ALA A 455 2.94 -11.28 18.06
CA ALA A 455 2.84 -10.52 19.28
C ALA A 455 3.51 -9.17 19.07
N THR A 456 2.82 -8.08 19.44
CA THR A 456 3.34 -6.72 19.24
C THR A 456 3.30 -5.95 20.54
N ILE A 457 4.34 -5.18 20.84
CA ILE A 457 4.35 -4.21 21.92
C ILE A 457 4.67 -2.83 21.39
N ASN A 458 3.84 -1.85 21.77
CA ASN A 458 4.03 -0.44 21.45
C ASN A 458 4.33 0.34 22.73
N ILE A 459 5.29 1.27 22.65
CA ILE A 459 5.65 2.14 23.77
C ILE A 459 5.75 3.57 23.26
N VAL A 460 5.04 4.47 23.95
CA VAL A 460 5.00 5.91 23.64
C VAL A 460 5.50 6.66 24.88
N PRO A 461 6.81 6.93 24.99
CA PRO A 461 7.33 7.77 26.05
C PRO A 461 7.00 9.23 25.80
N VAL A 462 6.60 9.93 26.85
CA VAL A 462 6.42 11.39 26.88
C VAL A 462 7.11 11.91 28.15
N GLY A 463 7.74 13.06 28.07
CA GLY A 463 8.49 13.57 29.21
C GLY A 463 8.67 15.07 29.20
N PHE A 464 9.01 15.57 30.40
CA PHE A 464 9.51 16.92 30.59
C PHE A 464 10.99 16.81 30.91
N VAL A 465 11.82 17.61 30.24
CA VAL A 465 13.28 17.64 30.39
C VAL A 465 13.74 19.01 30.81
N ALA A 466 14.77 19.03 31.64
CA ALA A 466 15.55 20.21 31.95
C ALA A 466 17.02 19.91 31.64
N GLY A 467 17.70 20.84 30.99
CA GLY A 467 19.06 20.61 30.54
C GLY A 467 19.93 21.86 30.66
N TYR A 468 21.23 21.63 30.55
CA TYR A 468 22.22 22.66 30.47
C TYR A 468 23.19 22.37 29.33
N ARG A 469 23.37 23.34 28.44
CA ARG A 469 24.28 23.28 27.30
C ARG A 469 25.41 24.27 27.46
N LEU A 470 26.63 23.83 27.24
CA LEU A 470 27.83 24.68 27.29
C LEU A 470 28.14 25.25 25.90
N ASP A 471 27.31 26.16 25.42
CA ASP A 471 27.47 26.78 24.09
C ASP A 471 28.69 27.72 24.03
N TRP A 472 29.19 28.14 25.19
CA TRP A 472 30.31 29.07 25.30
C TRP A 472 31.55 28.65 24.49
N PHE A 473 31.84 27.34 24.42
CA PHE A 473 32.96 26.84 23.64
C PHE A 473 32.76 27.11 22.13
N ALA A 474 31.62 26.73 21.59
CA ALA A 474 31.28 26.91 20.20
C ALA A 474 31.14 28.40 19.82
N ASP A 475 30.60 29.23 20.72
CA ASP A 475 30.45 30.67 20.50
C ASP A 475 31.79 31.42 20.61
N ARG A 476 32.70 30.96 21.47
CA ARG A 476 34.00 31.64 21.71
C ARG A 476 35.07 31.17 20.71
N TYR A 477 35.10 29.87 20.38
CA TYR A 477 36.14 29.25 19.55
C TYR A 477 35.52 28.57 18.35
N ARG A 478 35.41 29.31 17.24
CA ARG A 478 34.82 28.78 15.99
C ARG A 478 35.48 27.53 15.46
N TRP A 479 36.78 27.34 15.75
CA TRP A 479 37.51 26.13 15.39
C TRP A 479 37.14 24.89 16.27
N LEU A 480 36.41 25.11 17.36
CA LEU A 480 35.94 24.07 18.27
C LEU A 480 34.40 24.08 18.35
N PRO A 481 33.70 23.57 17.31
CA PRO A 481 32.24 23.64 17.22
C PRO A 481 31.53 22.61 18.11
N ILE A 482 32.04 22.38 19.32
CA ILE A 482 31.58 21.33 20.23
C ILE A 482 30.75 21.98 21.33
N VAL A 483 29.56 21.42 21.56
CA VAL A 483 28.61 21.86 22.61
C VAL A 483 28.31 20.68 23.52
N PRO A 484 29.03 20.51 24.63
CA PRO A 484 28.67 19.55 25.66
C PRO A 484 27.35 19.93 26.35
N TYR A 485 26.57 18.91 26.72
CA TYR A 485 25.33 19.16 27.44
C TYR A 485 24.94 18.00 28.36
N ALA A 486 24.11 18.31 29.35
CA ALA A 486 23.51 17.36 30.26
C ALA A 486 22.02 17.62 30.39
N GLN A 487 21.23 16.58 30.51
CA GLN A 487 19.78 16.66 30.66
C GLN A 487 19.30 15.72 31.76
N VAL A 488 18.24 16.13 32.45
CA VAL A 488 17.48 15.32 33.40
C VAL A 488 15.99 15.59 33.15
N GLY A 489 15.17 14.56 33.27
CA GLY A 489 13.73 14.73 33.03
C GLY A 489 12.88 13.71 33.75
N LEU A 490 11.59 14.03 33.86
CA LEU A 490 10.55 13.11 34.27
C LEU A 490 9.88 12.54 33.03
N THR A 491 9.72 11.23 32.99
CA THR A 491 9.19 10.53 31.81
C THR A 491 8.06 9.60 32.24
N ALA A 492 6.99 9.61 31.47
CA ALA A 492 5.90 8.65 31.52
C ALA A 492 5.85 7.91 30.19
N ALA A 493 5.67 6.59 30.20
CA ALA A 493 5.53 5.81 28.99
C ALA A 493 4.19 5.06 28.98
N LEU A 494 3.39 5.33 27.96
CA LEU A 494 2.22 4.52 27.64
C LEU A 494 2.69 3.27 26.89
N TRP A 495 2.31 2.10 27.37
CA TRP A 495 2.60 0.86 26.69
C TRP A 495 1.33 0.07 26.38
N ALA A 496 1.34 -0.69 25.30
CA ALA A 496 0.26 -1.57 24.90
C ALA A 496 0.79 -2.81 24.20
N SER A 497 0.36 -3.98 24.64
CA SER A 497 0.61 -5.28 24.01
C SER A 497 -0.61 -5.69 23.18
N PHE A 498 -0.35 -6.21 21.99
CA PHE A 498 -1.38 -6.64 21.06
C PHE A 498 -1.17 -8.10 20.71
N ASN A 499 -2.28 -8.84 20.66
CA ASN A 499 -2.32 -10.22 20.20
C ASN A 499 -2.29 -10.33 18.67
N GLY A 500 -2.30 -11.56 18.14
CA GLY A 500 -2.26 -11.84 16.71
C GLY A 500 -3.42 -11.26 15.91
N ALA A 501 -4.58 -11.06 16.54
CA ALA A 501 -5.74 -10.40 15.94
C ALA A 501 -5.66 -8.86 15.95
N GLY A 502 -4.58 -8.28 16.51
CA GLY A 502 -4.40 -6.83 16.61
C GLY A 502 -5.19 -6.16 17.73
N ASN A 503 -5.75 -6.91 18.65
CA ASN A 503 -6.45 -6.41 19.82
C ASN A 503 -5.50 -6.26 21.00
N VAL A 504 -5.79 -5.29 21.89
CA VAL A 504 -5.07 -5.21 23.17
C VAL A 504 -5.32 -6.47 23.98
N THR A 505 -4.25 -7.12 24.41
CA THR A 505 -4.30 -8.38 25.14
C THR A 505 -5.05 -8.24 26.45
N ASN A 506 -5.84 -9.25 26.79
CA ASN A 506 -6.37 -9.45 28.13
C ASN A 506 -5.87 -10.82 28.62
N ALA A 507 -5.03 -10.82 29.64
CA ALA A 507 -4.49 -12.06 30.17
C ALA A 507 -5.57 -12.87 30.92
N PRO A 508 -5.61 -14.20 30.77
CA PRO A 508 -6.55 -15.07 31.50
C PRO A 508 -6.41 -14.94 33.02
N SER A 509 -5.19 -14.69 33.50
CA SER A 509 -4.90 -14.42 34.92
C SER A 509 -5.40 -13.05 35.43
N GLY A 510 -6.12 -12.32 34.57
CA GLY A 510 -6.59 -10.97 34.81
C GLY A 510 -5.56 -9.90 34.46
N GLY A 511 -6.07 -8.72 34.11
CA GLY A 511 -5.28 -7.57 33.69
C GLY A 511 -5.36 -7.32 32.19
N ARG A 512 -5.17 -6.05 31.84
CA ARG A 512 -5.14 -5.58 30.46
C ARG A 512 -3.72 -5.28 30.04
N GLY A 513 -3.31 -5.73 28.87
CA GLY A 513 -1.98 -5.52 28.31
C GLY A 513 -1.74 -4.08 27.85
N SER A 514 -2.15 -3.10 28.65
CA SER A 514 -1.87 -1.68 28.41
C SER A 514 -1.82 -0.92 29.73
N GLY A 515 -0.92 0.05 29.84
CA GLY A 515 -0.76 0.82 31.07
C GLY A 515 0.26 1.93 30.93
N TRP A 516 0.56 2.57 32.04
CA TRP A 516 1.56 3.60 32.16
C TRP A 516 2.70 3.13 33.05
N SER A 517 3.92 3.53 32.71
CA SER A 517 5.11 3.40 33.55
C SER A 517 5.75 4.76 33.71
N TYR A 518 6.06 5.14 34.93
CA TYR A 518 6.62 6.45 35.28
C TYR A 518 8.07 6.32 35.74
N GLY A 519 8.83 7.40 35.56
CA GLY A 519 10.19 7.44 36.05
C GLY A 519 10.94 8.69 35.62
N TYR A 520 12.25 8.55 35.46
CA TYR A 520 13.12 9.65 35.08
C TYR A 520 14.09 9.24 33.99
N THR A 521 14.57 10.23 33.26
CA THR A 521 15.62 10.08 32.26
C THR A 521 16.76 11.03 32.60
N THR A 522 17.99 10.61 32.30
CA THR A 522 19.18 11.46 32.32
C THR A 522 19.96 11.24 31.06
N ALA A 523 20.63 12.26 30.54
CA ALA A 523 21.48 12.13 29.38
C ALA A 523 22.71 13.05 29.48
N LEU A 524 23.81 12.55 28.97
CA LEU A 524 25.04 13.32 28.74
C LEU A 524 25.38 13.25 27.26
N GLY A 525 25.58 14.38 26.63
CA GLY A 525 25.78 14.42 25.19
C GLY A 525 26.74 15.51 24.73
N VAL A 526 27.09 15.39 23.48
CA VAL A 526 27.89 16.37 22.76
C VAL A 526 27.23 16.65 21.41
N ALA A 527 27.01 17.91 21.12
CA ALA A 527 26.55 18.38 19.82
C ALA A 527 27.71 19.06 19.05
N ILE A 528 27.70 18.92 17.75
CA ILE A 528 28.65 19.57 16.84
C ILE A 528 27.86 20.55 15.98
N ASP A 529 28.24 21.84 16.08
CA ASP A 529 27.63 22.91 15.29
C ASP A 529 28.11 22.84 13.83
N LEU A 530 27.18 22.50 12.93
CA LEU A 530 27.46 22.42 11.49
C LEU A 530 27.65 23.80 10.86
N GLY A 531 27.08 24.86 11.44
CA GLY A 531 27.24 26.24 10.96
C GLY A 531 28.66 26.75 11.07
N ALA A 532 29.46 26.17 11.98
CA ALA A 532 30.90 26.52 12.08
C ALA A 532 31.73 25.93 10.92
N ILE A 533 31.24 24.83 10.32
CA ILE A 533 31.90 24.15 9.18
C ILE A 533 31.67 24.95 7.89
N ASP A 534 30.40 25.30 7.61
CA ASP A 534 30.04 26.10 6.45
C ASP A 534 29.21 27.34 6.85
N LEU A 535 29.89 28.49 6.93
CA LEU A 535 29.27 29.74 7.28
C LEU A 535 28.34 30.30 6.19
N GLY A 536 28.59 29.95 4.93
CA GLY A 536 27.74 30.36 3.81
C GLY A 536 26.35 29.72 3.91
N LEU A 537 26.32 28.40 4.06
CA LEU A 537 25.09 27.64 4.20
C LEU A 537 24.33 28.04 5.49
N ALA A 538 25.04 28.27 6.58
CA ALA A 538 24.45 28.71 7.84
C ALA A 538 23.78 30.09 7.74
N ARG A 539 24.38 31.02 6.97
CA ARG A 539 23.79 32.33 6.70
C ARG A 539 22.51 32.22 5.85
N GLU A 540 22.56 31.42 4.80
CA GLU A 540 21.40 31.17 3.94
C GLU A 540 20.25 30.55 4.74
N ALA A 541 20.53 29.52 5.54
CA ALA A 541 19.53 28.92 6.42
C ALA A 541 18.91 29.95 7.38
N TYR A 542 19.71 30.85 7.95
CA TYR A 542 19.19 31.91 8.84
C TYR A 542 18.30 32.90 8.10
N VAL A 543 18.73 33.40 6.92
CA VAL A 543 17.95 34.36 6.14
C VAL A 543 16.65 33.78 5.63
N ASP A 544 16.68 32.54 5.15
CA ASP A 544 15.53 31.92 4.49
C ASP A 544 14.54 31.29 5.48
N THR A 545 15.02 30.74 6.59
CA THR A 545 14.21 29.94 7.50
C THR A 545 14.22 30.36 8.96
N GLY A 546 15.09 31.33 9.34
CA GLY A 546 15.28 31.76 10.72
C GLY A 546 16.09 30.77 11.58
N ILE A 547 16.65 29.69 10.99
CA ILE A 547 17.48 28.73 11.71
C ILE A 547 18.82 29.35 12.05
N GLN A 548 19.10 29.50 13.36
CA GLN A 548 20.33 30.14 13.85
C GLN A 548 21.49 29.15 14.01
N ARG A 549 21.16 27.89 14.34
CA ARG A 549 22.15 26.81 14.49
C ARG A 549 21.55 25.48 14.08
N THR A 550 22.31 24.69 13.35
CA THR A 550 22.03 23.29 13.06
C THR A 550 23.15 22.44 13.63
N SER A 551 22.82 21.41 14.41
CA SER A 551 23.81 20.53 15.01
C SER A 551 23.46 19.08 14.81
N ILE A 552 24.48 18.23 14.70
CA ILE A 552 24.38 16.80 14.91
C ILE A 552 24.87 16.49 16.32
N PHE A 553 24.28 15.52 16.98
CA PHE A 553 24.68 15.18 18.34
C PHE A 553 24.68 13.69 18.62
N ALA A 554 25.44 13.32 19.61
CA ALA A 554 25.43 12.02 20.23
C ALA A 554 25.29 12.18 21.73
N GLU A 555 24.40 11.40 22.34
CA GLU A 555 24.19 11.39 23.80
C GLU A 555 24.09 9.96 24.33
N TYR A 556 24.57 9.74 25.52
CA TYR A 556 24.33 8.51 26.26
C TYR A 556 23.23 8.78 27.29
N GLY A 557 22.12 8.05 27.15
CA GLY A 557 20.93 8.20 27.98
C GLY A 557 20.73 7.05 28.94
N TRP A 558 20.33 7.35 30.16
CA TRP A 558 19.83 6.42 31.16
C TRP A 558 18.37 6.74 31.43
N THR A 559 17.50 5.80 31.14
CA THR A 559 16.07 5.92 31.39
C THR A 559 15.68 4.89 32.44
N ARG A 560 15.09 5.32 33.56
CA ARG A 560 14.57 4.45 34.60
C ARG A 560 13.06 4.62 34.70
N LEU A 561 12.34 3.71 34.05
CA LEU A 561 10.88 3.67 33.97
C LEU A 561 10.40 2.41 34.71
N ASN A 562 10.19 2.50 36.00
CA ASN A 562 9.81 1.40 36.89
C ASN A 562 8.92 1.89 38.04
N ASP A 563 8.12 2.96 37.81
CA ASP A 563 7.27 3.63 38.80
C ASP A 563 8.00 3.95 40.12
N PHE A 564 9.25 4.40 40.00
CA PHE A 564 10.13 4.69 41.11
C PHE A 564 10.35 3.49 42.05
N GLY A 565 10.25 2.26 41.52
CA GLY A 565 10.47 1.01 42.22
C GLY A 565 9.20 0.40 42.82
N LYS A 566 8.01 0.88 42.48
CA LYS A 566 6.75 0.25 42.89
C LYS A 566 6.55 -1.07 42.15
N ALA A 567 6.03 -2.08 42.85
CA ALA A 567 5.58 -3.32 42.24
C ALA A 567 4.28 -3.10 41.42
N GLY A 568 4.02 -3.96 40.47
CA GLY A 568 2.78 -3.93 39.69
C GLY A 568 2.86 -3.11 38.39
N THR A 569 4.07 -2.75 37.93
CA THR A 569 4.29 -1.95 36.73
C THR A 569 5.32 -2.61 35.83
N LEU A 570 5.12 -2.45 34.52
CA LEU A 570 6.05 -2.96 33.52
C LEU A 570 7.37 -2.15 33.56
N ILE A 571 8.49 -2.83 33.69
CA ILE A 571 9.82 -2.20 33.71
C ILE A 571 10.25 -1.86 32.30
N LEU A 572 10.22 -0.56 31.97
CA LEU A 572 10.59 -0.03 30.67
C LEU A 572 11.92 0.74 30.70
N SER A 573 12.75 0.44 31.68
CA SER A 573 14.09 1.04 31.83
C SER A 573 15.02 0.67 30.69
N ASP A 574 15.93 1.57 30.32
CA ASP A 574 16.86 1.38 29.21
C ASP A 574 18.12 2.22 29.36
N ARG A 575 19.19 1.81 28.70
CA ARG A 575 20.46 2.55 28.57
C ARG A 575 20.93 2.46 27.13
N ALA A 576 20.98 3.59 26.44
CA ALA A 576 21.32 3.59 25.03
C ALA A 576 22.11 4.84 24.60
N TRP A 577 22.91 4.66 23.56
CA TRP A 577 23.42 5.77 22.77
C TRP A 577 22.29 6.28 21.88
N ARG A 578 22.08 7.62 21.93
CA ARG A 578 21.12 8.32 21.08
C ARG A 578 21.87 9.25 20.15
N PHE A 579 21.47 9.27 18.91
CA PHE A 579 22.03 10.14 17.87
C PHE A 579 20.92 10.98 17.30
N GLY A 580 21.28 12.17 16.85
CA GLY A 580 20.25 13.01 16.29
C GLY A 580 20.74 14.28 15.63
N VAL A 581 19.76 15.06 15.20
CA VAL A 581 19.95 16.38 14.64
C VAL A 581 19.12 17.39 15.45
N SER A 582 19.62 18.58 15.62
CA SER A 582 18.89 19.66 16.28
C SER A 582 19.00 20.95 15.50
N VAL A 583 17.96 21.75 15.58
CA VAL A 583 17.89 23.11 15.01
C VAL A 583 17.50 24.10 16.09
N GLU A 584 18.11 25.27 16.09
CA GLU A 584 17.85 26.35 17.04
C GLU A 584 17.34 27.58 16.29
N PHE A 585 16.34 28.22 16.90
CA PHE A 585 15.69 29.40 16.37
C PHE A 585 15.79 30.59 17.32
#